data_059613a3a9e72ae5f6091b238e4a2f9e
#
_entry.id   059613a3a9e72ae5f6091b238e4a2f9e
#
_cell.length_a   1.000
_cell.length_b   1.000
_cell.length_c   1.000
_cell.angle_alpha   90.00
_cell.angle_beta   90.00
_cell.angle_gamma   90.00
#
_symmetry.space_group_name_H-M   'P 1'
#
loop_
_entity.id
_entity.type
_entity.pdbx_description
1 polymer ?
#
loop_
_entity_poly.entity_id
_entity_poly.type
_entity_poly.pdbx_seq_one_letter_code
_entity_poly.pdbx_strand_id
1 'polypeptide(L)'
;SEVPEDSRAMTSGLNSNKGKKLIERLKVDCERVVAWDFGASPATERSRREAGLEYEKILEDALTDIGAQFETETDLRAEGASRTPDVRLKVPISVLGRTIHWIDSKASFCDPQVHEESGSKQFRAYVNRFGSGMVIYWHGVVDELREVDPNVLLVEKFPDRKEIVMLPKYDDGFDDDEEEDEETDV
;
A
#
# COMPACT_ATOMS: atom_id res chain seq x y z
N SER A 1 -11.72 48.10 -0.21
CA SER A 1 -12.45 47.12 0.58
C SER A 1 -12.03 47.27 2.04
N GLU A 2 -12.92 47.86 2.84
CA GLU A 2 -12.69 48.05 4.28
C GLU A 2 -12.78 46.70 5.00
N VAL A 3 -11.77 46.41 5.83
CA VAL A 3 -11.77 45.26 6.73
C VAL A 3 -12.79 45.50 7.82
N PRO A 4 -13.70 44.56 8.11
CA PRO A 4 -14.76 44.73 9.12
C PRO A 4 -14.19 45.13 10.49
N GLU A 5 -14.84 46.03 11.18
CA GLU A 5 -14.43 46.56 12.51
C GLU A 5 -14.24 45.45 13.56
N ASP A 6 -15.01 44.37 13.49
CA ASP A 6 -14.85 43.18 14.35
C ASP A 6 -13.50 42.49 14.23
N SER A 7 -12.89 42.49 13.05
CA SER A 7 -11.55 41.89 12.84
C SER A 7 -10.44 42.71 13.49
N ARG A 8 -10.61 44.03 13.62
CA ARG A 8 -9.64 44.93 14.28
C ARG A 8 -9.69 44.80 15.81
N ALA A 9 -10.87 44.59 16.40
CA ALA A 9 -11.02 44.37 17.83
C ALA A 9 -10.39 43.03 18.29
N MET A 10 -10.53 41.96 17.50
CA MET A 10 -9.93 40.67 17.78
C MET A 10 -8.36 40.71 17.71
N THR A 11 -7.81 41.40 16.70
CA THR A 11 -6.36 41.53 16.56
C THR A 11 -5.72 42.40 17.65
N SER A 12 -6.44 43.42 18.16
CA SER A 12 -5.98 44.26 19.26
C SER A 12 -5.86 43.48 20.59
N GLY A 13 -6.83 42.60 20.87
CA GLY A 13 -6.80 41.73 22.07
C GLY A 13 -5.61 40.73 22.06
N LEU A 14 -5.30 40.16 20.91
CA LEU A 14 -4.21 39.19 20.72
C LEU A 14 -2.81 39.82 20.84
N ASN A 15 -2.66 41.11 20.51
CA ASN A 15 -1.41 41.86 20.63
C ASN A 15 -1.12 42.36 22.05
N SER A 16 -2.10 42.32 22.95
CA SER A 16 -1.90 42.64 24.36
C SER A 16 -0.96 41.62 25.03
N ASN A 17 -0.28 42.01 26.12
CA ASN A 17 0.56 41.07 26.91
C ASN A 17 -0.23 39.84 27.39
N LYS A 18 -1.52 39.99 27.66
CA LYS A 18 -2.43 38.92 28.04
C LYS A 18 -2.72 37.99 26.85
N GLY A 19 -2.93 38.55 25.65
CA GLY A 19 -3.15 37.81 24.41
C GLY A 19 -1.91 37.02 24.02
N LYS A 20 -0.73 37.60 24.08
CA LYS A 20 0.55 36.89 23.79
C LYS A 20 0.79 35.71 24.73
N LYS A 21 0.50 35.89 26.02
CA LYS A 21 0.64 34.84 27.04
C LYS A 21 -0.37 33.70 26.82
N LEU A 22 -1.57 34.01 26.33
CA LEU A 22 -2.57 33.03 25.96
C LEU A 22 -2.16 32.21 24.72
N ILE A 23 -1.65 32.89 23.70
CA ILE A 23 -1.14 32.23 22.50
C ILE A 23 0.01 31.27 22.82
N GLU A 24 0.95 31.70 23.66
CA GLU A 24 2.08 30.84 24.08
C GLU A 24 1.61 29.59 24.85
N ARG A 25 0.63 29.78 25.73
CA ARG A 25 0.02 28.65 26.46
C ARG A 25 -0.72 27.70 25.53
N LEU A 26 -1.47 28.24 24.56
CA LEU A 26 -2.17 27.42 23.55
C LEU A 26 -1.20 26.62 22.69
N LYS A 27 -0.05 27.18 22.31
CA LYS A 27 1.00 26.45 21.59
C LYS A 27 1.51 25.26 22.40
N VAL A 28 1.86 25.49 23.66
CA VAL A 28 2.33 24.42 24.57
C VAL A 28 1.26 23.36 24.77
N ASP A 29 0.00 23.75 24.93
CA ASP A 29 -1.11 22.80 25.11
C ASP A 29 -1.37 22.01 23.81
N CYS A 30 -1.31 22.64 22.63
CA CYS A 30 -1.37 21.95 21.34
C CYS A 30 -0.21 20.95 21.15
N GLU A 31 1.03 21.35 21.46
CA GLU A 31 2.20 20.45 21.40
C GLU A 31 2.03 19.25 22.32
N ARG A 32 1.48 19.46 23.52
CA ARG A 32 1.16 18.37 24.46
C ARG A 32 0.10 17.43 23.91
N VAL A 33 -1.01 17.98 23.39
CA VAL A 33 -2.09 17.16 22.81
C VAL A 33 -1.53 16.32 21.64
N VAL A 34 -0.76 16.93 20.73
CA VAL A 34 -0.12 16.22 19.61
C VAL A 34 0.85 15.14 20.10
N ALA A 35 1.63 15.42 21.18
CA ALA A 35 2.55 14.45 21.75
C ALA A 35 1.85 13.28 22.47
N TRP A 36 0.64 13.50 22.97
CA TRP A 36 -0.17 12.48 23.67
C TRP A 36 -1.18 11.79 22.78
N ASP A 37 -1.46 12.35 21.59
CA ASP A 37 -2.31 11.71 20.59
C ASP A 37 -1.51 10.65 19.82
N PHE A 38 -1.39 9.47 20.41
CA PHE A 38 -0.70 8.33 19.82
C PHE A 38 -1.34 7.88 18.49
N GLY A 39 -2.57 8.26 18.19
CA GLY A 39 -3.28 7.90 16.97
C GLY A 39 -2.93 8.77 15.76
N ALA A 40 -2.70 10.06 15.95
CA ALA A 40 -2.54 11.06 14.88
C ALA A 40 -1.24 11.88 14.98
N SER A 41 -0.29 11.51 15.85
CA SER A 41 0.95 12.27 15.98
C SER A 41 1.85 12.09 14.74
N PRO A 42 2.62 13.12 14.31
CA PRO A 42 3.57 13.00 13.21
C PRO A 42 4.66 11.93 13.45
N ALA A 43 4.93 11.59 14.72
CA ALA A 43 5.86 10.52 15.06
C ALA A 43 5.24 9.15 14.78
N THR A 44 3.99 8.95 15.15
CA THR A 44 3.24 7.70 14.88
C THR A 44 3.06 7.49 13.38
N GLU A 45 2.75 8.56 12.64
CA GLU A 45 2.60 8.49 11.18
C GLU A 45 3.93 8.11 10.50
N ARG A 46 5.05 8.68 10.95
CA ARG A 46 6.39 8.27 10.46
C ARG A 46 6.67 6.81 10.76
N SER A 47 6.42 6.36 11.99
CA SER A 47 6.66 4.98 12.39
C SER A 47 5.80 3.99 11.60
N ARG A 48 4.54 4.32 11.32
CA ARG A 48 3.67 3.51 10.45
C ARG A 48 4.20 3.43 9.02
N ARG A 49 4.68 4.55 8.48
CA ARG A 49 5.25 4.60 7.14
C ARG A 49 6.56 3.81 7.05
N GLU A 50 7.43 3.93 8.04
CA GLU A 50 8.67 3.16 8.11
C GLU A 50 8.38 1.65 8.19
N ALA A 51 7.44 1.25 9.04
CA ALA A 51 6.99 -0.14 9.12
C ALA A 51 6.39 -0.63 7.79
N GLY A 52 5.59 0.20 7.09
CA GLY A 52 5.06 -0.12 5.76
C GLY A 52 6.17 -0.47 4.79
N LEU A 53 7.16 0.42 4.64
CA LEU A 53 8.31 0.22 3.74
C LEU A 53 9.16 -1.02 4.12
N GLU A 54 9.31 -1.31 5.42
CA GLU A 54 10.03 -2.50 5.88
C GLU A 54 9.31 -3.78 5.44
N TYR A 55 7.99 -3.86 5.62
CA TYR A 55 7.21 -5.03 5.22
C TYR A 55 7.06 -5.17 3.70
N GLU A 56 7.01 -4.08 2.94
CA GLU A 56 7.11 -4.11 1.48
C GLU A 56 8.44 -4.72 1.04
N LYS A 57 9.55 -4.31 1.65
CA LYS A 57 10.87 -4.87 1.37
C LYS A 57 10.95 -6.37 1.71
N ILE A 58 10.40 -6.79 2.85
CA ILE A 58 10.32 -8.22 3.23
C ILE A 58 9.56 -9.01 2.17
N LEU A 59 8.46 -8.48 1.63
CA LEU A 59 7.68 -9.10 0.56
C LEU A 59 8.50 -9.24 -0.73
N GLU A 60 9.17 -8.17 -1.18
CA GLU A 60 10.02 -8.18 -2.38
C GLU A 60 11.17 -9.19 -2.26
N ASP A 61 11.84 -9.24 -1.12
CA ASP A 61 12.92 -10.19 -0.85
C ASP A 61 12.39 -11.63 -0.89
N ALA A 62 11.25 -11.91 -0.26
CA ALA A 62 10.63 -13.23 -0.28
C ALA A 62 10.20 -13.68 -1.69
N LEU A 63 9.69 -12.76 -2.52
CA LEU A 63 9.37 -13.05 -3.92
C LEU A 63 10.61 -13.31 -4.76
N THR A 64 11.67 -12.55 -4.52
CA THR A 64 12.98 -12.76 -5.17
C THR A 64 13.56 -14.13 -4.80
N ASP A 65 13.50 -14.52 -3.55
CA ASP A 65 14.01 -15.81 -3.05
C ASP A 65 13.31 -17.03 -3.69
N ILE A 66 12.02 -16.90 -4.02
CA ILE A 66 11.31 -17.96 -4.73
C ILE A 66 11.47 -17.89 -6.25
N GLY A 67 12.15 -16.86 -6.79
CA GLY A 67 12.37 -16.66 -8.22
C GLY A 67 11.15 -16.11 -8.96
N ALA A 68 10.21 -15.46 -8.27
CA ALA A 68 9.06 -14.83 -8.90
C ALA A 68 9.48 -13.59 -9.70
N GLN A 69 8.88 -13.40 -10.87
CA GLN A 69 9.03 -12.17 -11.68
C GLN A 69 7.88 -11.23 -11.35
N PHE A 70 8.19 -10.01 -10.92
CA PHE A 70 7.19 -9.04 -10.50
C PHE A 70 7.57 -7.61 -10.87
N GLU A 71 6.62 -6.72 -10.73
CA GLU A 71 6.74 -5.27 -10.82
C GLU A 71 6.26 -4.66 -9.52
N THR A 72 6.99 -3.66 -9.05
CA THR A 72 6.67 -2.93 -7.83
C THR A 72 5.62 -1.83 -8.10
N GLU A 73 5.05 -1.27 -7.03
CA GLU A 73 4.19 -0.09 -7.14
C GLU A 73 4.87 1.06 -7.92
N THR A 74 6.19 1.25 -7.72
CA THR A 74 6.97 2.29 -8.40
C THR A 74 7.02 2.04 -9.92
N ASP A 75 7.23 0.80 -10.35
CA ASP A 75 7.24 0.43 -11.76
C ASP A 75 5.87 0.67 -12.40
N LEU A 76 4.81 0.21 -11.73
CA LEU A 76 3.43 0.39 -12.20
C LEU A 76 3.01 1.86 -12.30
N ARG A 77 3.44 2.70 -11.38
CA ARG A 77 3.19 4.14 -11.41
C ARG A 77 3.97 4.84 -12.52
N ALA A 78 5.17 4.39 -12.82
CA ALA A 78 5.94 4.90 -13.96
C ALA A 78 5.26 4.61 -15.31
N GLU A 79 4.50 3.52 -15.41
CA GLU A 79 3.64 3.19 -16.55
C GLU A 79 2.33 4.01 -16.61
N GLY A 80 2.12 4.93 -15.68
CA GLY A 80 0.92 5.77 -15.60
C GLY A 80 -0.27 5.10 -14.90
N ALA A 81 -0.06 3.99 -14.21
CA ALA A 81 -1.12 3.31 -13.47
C ALA A 81 -1.53 4.09 -12.22
N SER A 82 -2.83 4.32 -12.05
CA SER A 82 -3.42 4.81 -10.81
C SER A 82 -4.00 3.64 -10.01
N ARG A 83 -3.91 3.68 -8.68
CA ARG A 83 -4.34 2.59 -7.78
C ARG A 83 -3.63 1.29 -8.13
N THR A 84 -2.44 1.15 -7.65
CA THR A 84 -1.54 0.03 -7.86
C THR A 84 -1.41 -0.80 -6.59
N PRO A 85 -1.36 -2.13 -6.67
CA PRO A 85 -0.89 -2.95 -5.55
C PRO A 85 0.60 -2.74 -5.33
N ASP A 86 1.13 -3.17 -4.19
CA ASP A 86 2.55 -3.08 -3.90
C ASP A 86 3.38 -3.92 -4.88
N VAL A 87 2.81 -5.07 -5.30
CA VAL A 87 3.43 -5.99 -6.27
C VAL A 87 2.41 -6.51 -7.27
N ARG A 88 2.76 -6.47 -8.58
CA ARG A 88 2.10 -7.22 -9.66
C ARG A 88 3.03 -8.34 -10.14
N LEU A 89 2.55 -9.56 -10.14
CA LEU A 89 3.30 -10.71 -10.65
C LEU A 89 3.23 -10.73 -12.18
N LYS A 90 4.38 -10.84 -12.87
CA LYS A 90 4.44 -11.00 -14.34
C LYS A 90 3.94 -12.36 -14.77
N VAL A 91 4.24 -13.38 -13.97
CA VAL A 91 3.68 -14.73 -14.08
C VAL A 91 2.95 -15.00 -12.78
N PRO A 92 1.64 -15.29 -12.81
CA PRO A 92 0.88 -15.60 -11.60
C PRO A 92 1.47 -16.81 -10.87
N ILE A 93 1.28 -16.87 -9.57
CA ILE A 93 1.61 -18.03 -8.73
C ILE A 93 0.33 -18.64 -8.17
N SER A 94 0.37 -19.91 -7.80
CA SER A 94 -0.70 -20.51 -7.01
C SER A 94 -0.27 -20.57 -5.54
N VAL A 95 -1.11 -20.03 -4.65
CA VAL A 95 -0.92 -20.07 -3.20
C VAL A 95 -2.14 -20.74 -2.57
N LEU A 96 -1.93 -21.83 -1.83
CA LEU A 96 -3.01 -22.61 -1.21
C LEU A 96 -4.13 -23.00 -2.22
N GLY A 97 -3.75 -23.25 -3.47
CA GLY A 97 -4.67 -23.60 -4.56
C GLY A 97 -5.42 -22.42 -5.19
N ARG A 98 -5.12 -21.18 -4.82
CA ARG A 98 -5.67 -19.96 -5.42
C ARG A 98 -4.64 -19.30 -6.33
N THR A 99 -5.04 -18.86 -7.52
CA THR A 99 -4.17 -18.10 -8.43
C THR A 99 -4.03 -16.68 -7.95
N ILE A 100 -2.78 -16.19 -7.84
CA ILE A 100 -2.43 -14.86 -7.34
C ILE A 100 -1.74 -14.09 -8.45
N HIS A 101 -2.29 -12.93 -8.82
CA HIS A 101 -1.76 -12.02 -9.83
C HIS A 101 -1.11 -10.78 -9.21
N TRP A 102 -1.52 -10.40 -8.01
CA TRP A 102 -1.01 -9.24 -7.28
C TRP A 102 -0.96 -9.52 -5.78
N ILE A 103 -0.08 -8.80 -5.09
CA ILE A 103 0.07 -8.89 -3.64
C ILE A 103 0.11 -7.48 -3.07
N ASP A 104 -0.56 -7.27 -1.95
CA ASP A 104 -0.59 -6.02 -1.19
C ASP A 104 -0.14 -6.29 0.26
N SER A 105 0.77 -5.48 0.77
CA SER A 105 1.41 -5.62 2.08
C SER A 105 0.81 -4.62 3.06
N LYS A 106 0.30 -5.07 4.17
CA LYS A 106 -0.32 -4.21 5.20
C LYS A 106 0.34 -4.41 6.55
N ALA A 107 1.15 -3.44 6.98
CA ALA A 107 1.77 -3.38 8.31
C ALA A 107 0.72 -3.06 9.39
N SER A 108 -0.38 -3.81 9.43
CA SER A 108 -1.50 -3.58 10.34
C SER A 108 -2.20 -4.90 10.68
N PHE A 109 -3.04 -4.85 11.72
CA PHE A 109 -4.03 -5.88 12.00
C PHE A 109 -5.29 -5.60 11.18
N CYS A 110 -5.92 -6.67 10.66
CA CYS A 110 -7.15 -6.58 9.90
C CYS A 110 -8.36 -6.99 10.74
N ASP A 111 -9.12 -6.03 11.18
CA ASP A 111 -10.47 -6.19 11.71
C ASP A 111 -11.53 -5.79 10.67
N PRO A 112 -12.84 -6.02 10.93
CA PRO A 112 -13.91 -5.69 9.98
C PRO A 112 -13.93 -4.21 9.58
N GLN A 113 -13.62 -3.28 10.50
CA GLN A 113 -13.61 -1.86 10.22
C GLN A 113 -12.44 -1.48 9.31
N VAL A 114 -11.22 -1.92 9.62
CA VAL A 114 -10.03 -1.71 8.79
C VAL A 114 -10.21 -2.33 7.41
N HIS A 115 -10.82 -3.52 7.31
CA HIS A 115 -11.07 -4.18 6.04
C HIS A 115 -12.04 -3.39 5.17
N GLU A 116 -13.13 -2.85 5.75
CA GLU A 116 -14.12 -2.06 5.00
C GLU A 116 -13.58 -0.69 4.59
N GLU A 117 -12.92 0.04 5.50
CA GLU A 117 -12.43 1.40 5.25
C GLU A 117 -11.25 1.44 4.28
N SER A 118 -10.29 0.55 4.47
CA SER A 118 -9.02 0.58 3.73
C SER A 118 -8.97 -0.44 2.57
N GLY A 119 -9.64 -1.58 2.73
CA GLY A 119 -9.43 -2.74 1.88
C GLY A 119 -10.44 -2.91 0.77
N SER A 120 -11.74 -2.95 1.09
CA SER A 120 -12.74 -3.48 0.16
C SER A 120 -12.82 -2.73 -1.17
N LYS A 121 -12.71 -1.40 -1.17
CA LYS A 121 -12.72 -0.59 -2.41
C LYS A 121 -11.41 -0.67 -3.18
N GLN A 122 -10.28 -0.74 -2.47
CA GLN A 122 -8.95 -0.83 -3.05
C GLN A 122 -8.76 -2.20 -3.71
N PHE A 123 -9.02 -3.27 -2.97
CA PHE A 123 -8.84 -4.65 -3.46
C PHE A 123 -9.80 -4.98 -4.59
N ARG A 124 -11.06 -4.50 -4.54
CA ARG A 124 -12.00 -4.65 -5.65
C ARG A 124 -11.50 -3.99 -6.94
N ALA A 125 -10.82 -2.83 -6.83
CA ALA A 125 -10.23 -2.18 -7.99
C ALA A 125 -9.07 -3.02 -8.57
N TYR A 126 -8.26 -3.67 -7.70
CA TYR A 126 -7.19 -4.56 -8.13
C TYR A 126 -7.74 -5.84 -8.75
N VAL A 127 -8.74 -6.46 -8.14
CA VAL A 127 -9.41 -7.66 -8.68
C VAL A 127 -9.98 -7.39 -10.07
N ASN A 128 -10.65 -6.26 -10.26
CA ASN A 128 -11.25 -5.90 -11.55
C ASN A 128 -10.20 -5.66 -12.65
N ARG A 129 -9.00 -5.25 -12.29
CA ARG A 129 -7.94 -4.92 -13.24
C ARG A 129 -6.97 -6.07 -13.48
N PHE A 130 -6.61 -6.80 -12.46
CA PHE A 130 -5.52 -7.77 -12.49
C PHE A 130 -5.97 -9.20 -12.18
N GLY A 131 -7.22 -9.42 -11.76
CA GLY A 131 -7.71 -10.71 -11.30
C GLY A 131 -7.53 -10.93 -9.81
N SER A 132 -7.56 -12.19 -9.37
CA SER A 132 -7.43 -12.57 -7.95
C SER A 132 -6.04 -12.24 -7.39
N GLY A 133 -5.99 -11.91 -6.10
CA GLY A 133 -4.76 -11.51 -5.45
C GLY A 133 -4.67 -11.94 -3.99
N MET A 134 -3.60 -11.49 -3.34
CA MET A 134 -3.31 -11.80 -1.95
C MET A 134 -3.02 -10.51 -1.17
N VAL A 135 -3.50 -10.44 0.07
CA VAL A 135 -3.16 -9.36 1.00
C VAL A 135 -2.51 -9.97 2.24
N ILE A 136 -1.36 -9.47 2.61
CA ILE A 136 -0.64 -9.88 3.79
C ILE A 136 -0.85 -8.84 4.89
N TYR A 137 -1.61 -9.19 5.91
CA TYR A 137 -1.76 -8.39 7.12
C TYR A 137 -0.78 -8.88 8.20
N TRP A 138 0.39 -8.27 8.25
CA TRP A 138 1.51 -8.77 9.06
C TRP A 138 1.26 -8.82 10.57
N HIS A 139 0.25 -8.12 11.06
CA HIS A 139 -0.11 -8.12 12.49
C HIS A 139 -1.33 -8.99 12.79
N GLY A 140 -1.82 -9.75 11.81
CA GLY A 140 -2.93 -10.67 11.95
C GLY A 140 -4.22 -10.26 11.24
N VAL A 141 -5.10 -11.21 11.06
CA VAL A 141 -6.43 -11.03 10.43
C VAL A 141 -7.48 -11.82 11.21
N VAL A 142 -8.64 -11.22 11.41
CA VAL A 142 -9.79 -11.88 12.04
C VAL A 142 -10.30 -13.01 11.11
N ASP A 143 -10.49 -14.20 11.65
CA ASP A 143 -10.80 -15.40 10.88
C ASP A 143 -12.06 -15.27 10.00
N GLU A 144 -13.07 -14.57 10.49
CA GLU A 144 -14.33 -14.33 9.78
C GLU A 144 -14.15 -13.55 8.47
N LEU A 145 -13.03 -12.83 8.31
CA LEU A 145 -12.74 -12.06 7.09
C LEU A 145 -12.08 -12.87 5.99
N ARG A 146 -11.51 -14.04 6.30
CA ARG A 146 -10.73 -14.84 5.35
C ARG A 146 -11.55 -15.35 4.16
N GLU A 147 -12.85 -15.53 4.34
CA GLU A 147 -13.79 -16.07 3.34
C GLU A 147 -14.74 -15.00 2.77
N VAL A 148 -14.56 -13.72 3.10
CA VAL A 148 -15.47 -12.66 2.66
C VAL A 148 -15.38 -12.40 1.15
N ASP A 149 -14.16 -12.42 0.58
CA ASP A 149 -13.96 -12.24 -0.87
C ASP A 149 -13.20 -13.44 -1.45
N PRO A 150 -13.85 -14.22 -2.33
CA PRO A 150 -13.21 -15.40 -2.93
C PRO A 150 -12.04 -15.03 -3.86
N ASN A 151 -11.95 -13.78 -4.31
CA ASN A 151 -10.89 -13.30 -5.20
C ASN A 151 -9.70 -12.69 -4.44
N VAL A 152 -9.80 -12.54 -3.12
CA VAL A 152 -8.73 -11.96 -2.28
C VAL A 152 -8.36 -12.95 -1.18
N LEU A 153 -7.15 -13.48 -1.24
CA LEU A 153 -6.61 -14.34 -0.19
C LEU A 153 -6.01 -13.47 0.92
N LEU A 154 -6.55 -13.55 2.13
CA LEU A 154 -6.01 -12.85 3.30
C LEU A 154 -5.09 -13.81 4.10
N VAL A 155 -3.85 -13.38 4.34
CA VAL A 155 -2.84 -14.12 5.10
C VAL A 155 -2.12 -13.21 6.10
N GLU A 156 -1.42 -13.80 7.08
CA GLU A 156 -0.70 -13.07 8.14
C GLU A 156 0.82 -13.05 7.94
N LYS A 157 1.31 -13.86 7.00
CA LYS A 157 2.73 -13.97 6.65
C LYS A 157 2.86 -14.36 5.18
N PHE A 158 4.04 -14.16 4.63
CA PHE A 158 4.33 -14.74 3.33
C PHE A 158 4.21 -16.27 3.40
N PRO A 159 3.53 -16.94 2.44
CA PRO A 159 3.30 -18.38 2.47
C PRO A 159 4.60 -19.18 2.43
N ASP A 160 4.62 -20.32 3.08
CA ASP A 160 5.76 -21.23 3.03
C ASP A 160 5.99 -21.74 1.59
N ARG A 161 7.25 -22.02 1.21
CA ARG A 161 7.58 -22.47 -0.16
C ARG A 161 6.76 -23.67 -0.65
N LYS A 162 6.37 -24.57 0.25
CA LYS A 162 5.54 -25.75 -0.04
C LYS A 162 4.07 -25.40 -0.38
N GLU A 163 3.61 -24.23 0.00
CA GLU A 163 2.25 -23.71 -0.24
C GLU A 163 2.16 -22.91 -1.54
N ILE A 164 3.33 -22.69 -2.19
CA ILE A 164 3.45 -21.90 -3.41
C ILE A 164 3.80 -22.83 -4.57
N VAL A 165 3.02 -22.73 -5.65
CA VAL A 165 3.31 -23.38 -6.92
C VAL A 165 3.56 -22.32 -7.97
N MET A 166 4.75 -22.33 -8.57
CA MET A 166 5.08 -21.47 -9.71
C MET A 166 4.29 -21.98 -10.92
N LEU A 167 3.50 -21.12 -11.53
CA LEU A 167 2.80 -21.46 -12.77
C LEU A 167 3.76 -21.33 -13.95
N PRO A 168 3.65 -22.20 -14.98
CA PRO A 168 4.46 -22.07 -16.18
C PRO A 168 4.14 -20.75 -16.87
N LYS A 169 5.17 -20.09 -17.42
CA LYS A 169 4.96 -18.98 -18.33
C LYS A 169 4.16 -19.51 -19.51
N TYR A 170 3.07 -18.82 -19.89
CA TYR A 170 2.34 -19.17 -21.10
C TYR A 170 3.29 -18.92 -22.29
N ASP A 171 3.68 -19.99 -22.93
CA ASP A 171 4.43 -19.94 -24.19
C ASP A 171 3.37 -19.89 -25.30
N ASP A 172 3.19 -18.72 -25.88
CA ASP A 172 2.23 -18.49 -26.97
C ASP A 172 2.70 -19.09 -28.31
N GLY A 173 3.90 -19.67 -28.31
CA GLY A 173 4.42 -20.38 -29.49
C GLY A 173 4.66 -19.49 -30.72
N PHE A 174 4.62 -18.17 -30.53
CA PHE A 174 5.13 -17.23 -31.53
C PHE A 174 6.62 -17.01 -31.24
N ASP A 175 7.45 -17.86 -31.81
CA ASP A 175 8.86 -17.55 -32.01
C ASP A 175 8.87 -16.38 -33.00
N ASP A 176 9.34 -15.21 -32.57
CA ASP A 176 9.78 -14.17 -33.50
C ASP A 176 11.00 -14.76 -34.26
N ASP A 177 10.73 -15.40 -35.38
CA ASP A 177 11.75 -15.77 -36.35
C ASP A 177 12.41 -14.46 -36.79
N GLU A 178 13.54 -14.13 -36.16
CA GLU A 178 14.45 -13.09 -36.64
C GLU A 178 14.89 -13.56 -38.04
N GLU A 179 14.26 -12.98 -39.08
CA GLU A 179 14.77 -13.09 -40.48
C GLU A 179 16.18 -12.48 -40.49
N GLU A 180 17.19 -13.33 -40.42
CA GLU A 180 18.57 -12.96 -40.75
C GLU A 180 18.57 -12.60 -42.26
N ASP A 181 18.53 -11.31 -42.55
CA ASP A 181 18.80 -10.78 -43.92
C ASP A 181 20.25 -11.18 -44.29
N GLU A 182 20.41 -12.26 -45.04
CA GLU A 182 21.65 -12.56 -45.74
C GLU A 182 21.91 -11.45 -46.78
N GLU A 183 22.73 -10.48 -46.45
CA GLU A 183 23.37 -9.61 -47.43
C GLU A 183 24.26 -10.45 -48.37
N THR A 184 23.72 -10.84 -49.52
CA THR A 184 24.50 -11.37 -50.61
C THR A 184 25.18 -10.20 -51.34
N ASP A 185 26.48 -10.00 -51.04
CA ASP A 185 27.41 -9.26 -51.89
C ASP A 185 27.57 -9.93 -53.26
N VAL A 186 27.25 -9.17 -54.31
CA VAL A 186 27.75 -9.39 -55.70
C VAL A 186 28.22 -8.07 -56.31
#